data_e7f42c409cd873a3f90c7eb04799c161
#
_entry.id   e7f42c409cd873a3f90c7eb04799c161
#
_cell.length_a   1.000
_cell.length_b   1.000
_cell.length_c   1.000
_cell.angle_alpha   90.00
_cell.angle_beta   90.00
_cell.angle_gamma   90.00
#
_symmetry.space_group_name_H-M   'P 1'
#
loop_
_entity.id
_entity.type
_entity.pdbx_description
1 polymer ?
#
loop_
_entity_poly.entity_id
_entity_poly.type
_entity_poly.pdbx_seq_one_letter_code
_entity_poly.pdbx_strand_id
1 'polypeptide(L)'
;MVERTFEKLDKHRDELTEAHLELAENVARRLYEIGLDHEALAAAVLWVGTAEKAFSVKALEEAFPAGVLQLLHGVARMSAFGELGENRNQTALTQTERRKNLLLAIVKDVRVVIIELVDRLERLRDSRLITAQARAQMAQATLDVYAP
;
A
#
# COMPACT_ATOMS: atom_id res chain seq x y z
N MET A 1 -10.02 -15.44 -6.45
CA MET A 1 -9.53 -14.75 -5.24
C MET A 1 -9.45 -13.23 -5.43
N VAL A 2 -8.82 -12.74 -6.49
CA VAL A 2 -8.73 -11.30 -6.77
C VAL A 2 -10.12 -10.67 -6.97
N GLU A 3 -11.01 -11.35 -7.66
CA GLU A 3 -12.41 -10.89 -7.85
C GLU A 3 -13.12 -10.65 -6.51
N ARG A 4 -12.88 -11.49 -5.52
CA ARG A 4 -13.47 -11.34 -4.19
C ARG A 4 -12.96 -10.08 -3.48
N THR A 5 -11.73 -9.67 -3.75
CA THR A 5 -11.18 -8.43 -3.19
C THR A 5 -11.87 -7.20 -3.79
N PHE A 6 -12.13 -7.21 -5.09
CA PHE A 6 -12.88 -6.14 -5.74
C PHE A 6 -14.35 -6.10 -5.27
N GLU A 7 -14.95 -7.25 -5.08
CA GLU A 7 -16.30 -7.34 -4.49
C GLU A 7 -16.34 -6.74 -3.08
N LYS A 8 -15.29 -6.96 -2.29
CA LYS A 8 -15.18 -6.39 -0.96
C LYS A 8 -15.11 -4.86 -1.01
N LEU A 9 -14.34 -4.31 -1.95
CA LEU A 9 -14.30 -2.86 -2.15
C LEU A 9 -15.67 -2.32 -2.59
N ASP A 10 -16.35 -2.99 -3.50
CA ASP A 10 -17.66 -2.56 -3.97
C ASP A 10 -18.69 -2.49 -2.85
N LYS A 11 -18.65 -3.40 -1.90
CA LYS A 11 -19.54 -3.38 -0.73
C LYS A 11 -19.31 -2.16 0.17
N HIS A 12 -18.17 -1.51 0.06
CA HIS A 12 -17.79 -0.35 0.87
C HIS A 12 -17.72 0.94 0.03
N ARG A 13 -18.48 1.02 -1.06
CA ARG A 13 -18.50 2.19 -1.95
C ARG A 13 -18.85 3.50 -1.23
N ASP A 14 -19.66 3.43 -0.18
CA ASP A 14 -20.04 4.61 0.59
C ASP A 14 -18.86 5.24 1.34
N GLU A 15 -17.83 4.43 1.59
CA GLU A 15 -16.63 4.85 2.32
C GLU A 15 -15.43 5.11 1.41
N LEU A 16 -15.57 4.74 0.12
CA LEU A 16 -14.52 4.88 -0.89
C LEU A 16 -15.02 5.75 -2.03
N THR A 17 -14.11 6.51 -2.64
CA THR A 17 -14.43 7.29 -3.82
C THR A 17 -14.19 6.48 -5.09
N GLU A 18 -14.73 6.96 -6.21
CA GLU A 18 -14.44 6.40 -7.54
C GLU A 18 -12.94 6.38 -7.82
N ALA A 19 -12.22 7.42 -7.37
CA ALA A 19 -10.76 7.48 -7.50
C ALA A 19 -10.06 6.33 -6.75
N HIS A 20 -10.55 5.93 -5.59
CA HIS A 20 -10.01 4.80 -4.85
C HIS A 20 -10.25 3.46 -5.57
N LEU A 21 -11.41 3.30 -6.18
CA LEU A 21 -11.72 2.09 -6.96
C LEU A 21 -10.82 2.00 -8.20
N GLU A 22 -10.62 3.11 -8.89
CA GLU A 22 -9.70 3.18 -10.02
C GLU A 22 -8.25 2.94 -9.59
N LEU A 23 -7.86 3.43 -8.41
CA LEU A 23 -6.54 3.18 -7.84
C LEU A 23 -6.32 1.68 -7.67
N ALA A 24 -7.28 0.97 -7.09
CA ALA A 24 -7.17 -0.47 -6.88
C ALA A 24 -7.00 -1.22 -8.21
N GLU A 25 -7.75 -0.83 -9.23
CA GLU A 25 -7.64 -1.42 -10.57
C GLU A 25 -6.27 -1.14 -11.19
N ASN A 26 -5.77 0.09 -11.08
CA ASN A 26 -4.49 0.48 -11.65
C ASN A 26 -3.32 -0.22 -10.97
N VAL A 27 -3.36 -0.31 -9.64
CA VAL A 27 -2.32 -1.02 -8.89
C VAL A 27 -2.32 -2.50 -9.26
N ALA A 28 -3.48 -3.15 -9.27
CA ALA A 28 -3.57 -4.57 -9.63
C ALA A 28 -3.08 -4.83 -11.05
N ARG A 29 -3.43 -3.97 -12.00
CA ARG A 29 -2.98 -4.08 -13.38
C ARG A 29 -1.45 -3.98 -13.49
N ARG A 30 -0.86 -2.99 -12.81
CA ARG A 30 0.60 -2.82 -12.80
C ARG A 30 1.31 -4.03 -12.23
N LEU A 31 0.82 -4.54 -11.12
CA LEU A 31 1.42 -5.72 -10.48
C LEU A 31 1.29 -6.97 -11.38
N TYR A 32 0.17 -7.12 -12.05
CA TYR A 32 -0.01 -8.20 -13.01
C TYR A 32 0.97 -8.09 -14.17
N GLU A 33 1.15 -6.91 -14.73
CA GLU A 33 2.09 -6.65 -15.83
C GLU A 33 3.53 -6.94 -15.45
N ILE A 34 3.91 -6.73 -14.19
CA ILE A 34 5.24 -7.02 -13.69
C ILE A 34 5.42 -8.52 -13.40
N GLY A 35 4.33 -9.27 -13.34
CA GLY A 35 4.36 -10.70 -13.12
C GLY A 35 4.15 -11.17 -11.69
N LEU A 36 3.59 -10.34 -10.82
CA LEU A 36 3.26 -10.76 -9.47
C LEU A 36 2.08 -11.74 -9.46
N ASP A 37 2.04 -12.58 -8.44
CA ASP A 37 1.04 -13.63 -8.30
C ASP A 37 -0.31 -13.10 -7.76
N HIS A 38 -1.31 -13.97 -7.75
CA HIS A 38 -2.67 -13.62 -7.32
C HIS A 38 -2.74 -13.19 -5.84
N GLU A 39 -1.92 -13.76 -4.99
CA GLU A 39 -1.86 -13.34 -3.58
C GLU A 39 -1.43 -11.89 -3.45
N ALA A 40 -0.42 -11.48 -4.22
CA ALA A 40 0.08 -10.10 -4.22
C ALA A 40 -0.97 -9.14 -4.76
N LEU A 41 -1.65 -9.48 -5.85
CA LEU A 41 -2.72 -8.67 -6.41
C LEU A 41 -3.88 -8.51 -5.41
N ALA A 42 -4.29 -9.59 -4.79
CA ALA A 42 -5.35 -9.58 -3.79
C ALA A 42 -5.00 -8.69 -2.60
N ALA A 43 -3.79 -8.82 -2.08
CA ALA A 43 -3.32 -7.98 -0.97
C ALA A 43 -3.30 -6.50 -1.34
N ALA A 44 -2.86 -6.17 -2.56
CA ALA A 44 -2.80 -4.80 -3.04
C ALA A 44 -4.19 -4.16 -3.12
N VAL A 45 -5.18 -4.88 -3.64
CA VAL A 45 -6.56 -4.40 -3.73
C VAL A 45 -7.14 -4.19 -2.33
N LEU A 46 -6.95 -5.15 -1.43
CA LEU A 46 -7.43 -5.04 -0.04
C LEU A 46 -6.75 -3.89 0.71
N TRP A 47 -5.49 -3.61 0.38
CA TRP A 47 -4.76 -2.51 0.98
C TRP A 47 -5.43 -1.15 0.71
N VAL A 48 -5.96 -0.94 -0.48
CA VAL A 48 -6.67 0.31 -0.80
C VAL A 48 -7.82 0.56 0.19
N GLY A 49 -8.65 -0.45 0.43
CA GLY A 49 -9.76 -0.34 1.39
C GLY A 49 -9.27 -0.19 2.82
N THR A 50 -8.22 -0.90 3.19
CA THR A 50 -7.63 -0.85 4.54
C THR A 50 -6.99 0.51 4.81
N ALA A 51 -6.24 1.04 3.85
CA ALA A 51 -5.58 2.34 3.96
C ALA A 51 -6.59 3.48 4.15
N GLU A 52 -7.74 3.40 3.50
CA GLU A 52 -8.82 4.38 3.60
C GLU A 52 -9.78 4.07 4.77
N LYS A 53 -9.46 3.07 5.58
CA LYS A 53 -10.23 2.67 6.77
C LYS A 53 -11.66 2.23 6.46
N ALA A 54 -11.93 1.77 5.24
CA ALA A 54 -13.22 1.20 4.86
C ALA A 54 -13.49 -0.10 5.62
N PHE A 55 -12.44 -0.87 5.90
CA PHE A 55 -12.49 -2.07 6.73
C PHE A 55 -11.12 -2.30 7.40
N SER A 56 -11.10 -3.09 8.45
CA SER A 56 -9.85 -3.44 9.14
C SER A 56 -9.27 -4.74 8.60
N VAL A 57 -7.95 -4.92 8.78
CA VAL A 57 -7.29 -6.19 8.45
C VAL A 57 -7.91 -7.34 9.23
N LYS A 58 -8.25 -7.12 10.49
CA LYS A 58 -8.87 -8.12 11.34
C LYS A 58 -10.19 -8.65 10.77
N ALA A 59 -10.99 -7.78 10.17
CA ALA A 59 -12.25 -8.16 9.53
C ALA A 59 -12.07 -9.08 8.33
N LEU A 60 -10.87 -9.16 7.77
CA LEU A 60 -10.54 -9.96 6.60
C LEU A 60 -10.01 -11.36 6.94
N GLU A 61 -9.67 -11.61 8.21
CA GLU A 61 -8.95 -12.83 8.61
C GLU A 61 -9.71 -14.12 8.28
N GLU A 62 -11.03 -14.10 8.36
CA GLU A 62 -11.85 -15.26 8.04
C GLU A 62 -12.20 -15.38 6.56
N ALA A 63 -12.09 -14.31 5.81
CA ALA A 63 -12.55 -14.22 4.42
C ALA A 63 -11.46 -14.51 3.38
N PHE A 64 -10.19 -14.34 3.75
CA PHE A 64 -9.08 -14.46 2.82
C PHE A 64 -7.96 -15.38 3.35
N PRO A 65 -7.19 -16.00 2.44
CA PRO A 65 -6.11 -16.91 2.84
C PRO A 65 -4.99 -16.22 3.64
N ALA A 66 -4.31 -17.01 4.49
CA ALA A 66 -3.22 -16.51 5.33
C ALA A 66 -2.10 -15.82 4.53
N GLY A 67 -1.77 -16.33 3.34
CA GLY A 67 -0.75 -15.72 2.48
C GLY A 67 -1.09 -14.30 2.06
N VAL A 68 -2.35 -14.05 1.73
CA VAL A 68 -2.84 -12.71 1.38
C VAL A 68 -2.75 -11.77 2.60
N LEU A 69 -3.17 -12.26 3.76
CA LEU A 69 -3.15 -11.48 5.00
C LEU A 69 -1.74 -11.14 5.45
N GLN A 70 -0.78 -12.05 5.30
CA GLN A 70 0.61 -11.80 5.61
C GLN A 70 1.20 -10.67 4.76
N LEU A 71 0.90 -10.68 3.46
CA LEU A 71 1.30 -9.60 2.55
C LEU A 71 0.65 -8.28 2.95
N LEU A 72 -0.64 -8.31 3.25
CA LEU A 72 -1.39 -7.13 3.66
C LEU A 72 -0.81 -6.51 4.95
N HIS A 73 -0.50 -7.34 5.95
CA HIS A 73 0.17 -6.88 7.17
C HIS A 73 1.54 -6.27 6.87
N GLY A 74 2.30 -6.89 5.97
CA GLY A 74 3.59 -6.37 5.54
C GLY A 74 3.48 -4.99 4.91
N VAL A 75 2.53 -4.82 4.00
CA VAL A 75 2.28 -3.53 3.33
C VAL A 75 1.87 -2.47 4.35
N ALA A 76 1.00 -2.82 5.29
CA ALA A 76 0.57 -1.91 6.35
C ALA A 76 1.76 -1.41 7.18
N ARG A 77 2.69 -2.30 7.53
CA ARG A 77 3.92 -1.91 8.27
C ARG A 77 4.81 -1.00 7.44
N MET A 78 5.02 -1.31 6.16
CA MET A 78 5.82 -0.47 5.27
C MET A 78 5.22 0.91 5.10
N SER A 79 3.90 1.00 4.96
CA SER A 79 3.18 2.27 4.86
C SER A 79 3.32 3.09 6.13
N ALA A 80 3.29 2.46 7.31
CA ALA A 80 3.50 3.14 8.59
C ALA A 80 4.89 3.78 8.65
N PHE A 81 5.94 3.12 8.14
CA PHE A 81 7.27 3.72 8.04
C PHE A 81 7.30 4.92 7.10
N GLY A 82 6.56 4.87 5.99
CA GLY A 82 6.41 5.99 5.08
C GLY A 82 5.75 7.19 5.74
N GLU A 83 4.67 6.97 6.49
CA GLU A 83 3.98 8.00 7.25
C GLU A 83 4.89 8.64 8.30
N LEU A 84 5.68 7.85 9.01
CA LEU A 84 6.66 8.36 9.96
C LEU A 84 7.71 9.23 9.28
N GLY A 85 8.12 8.85 8.06
CA GLY A 85 9.03 9.66 7.25
C GLY A 85 8.41 10.98 6.78
N GLU A 86 7.10 10.99 6.53
CA GLU A 86 6.35 12.18 6.14
C GLU A 86 6.15 13.15 7.31
N ASN A 87 6.12 12.64 8.53
CA ASN A 87 5.95 13.45 9.73
C ASN A 87 7.32 13.94 10.23
N ARG A 88 7.69 15.16 9.81
CA ARG A 88 8.99 15.78 10.12
C ARG A 88 9.27 15.98 11.60
N ASN A 89 8.25 15.92 12.44
CA ASN A 89 8.43 16.08 13.90
C ASN A 89 8.96 14.79 14.54
N GLN A 90 9.02 13.70 13.82
CA GLN A 90 9.60 12.43 14.29
C GLN A 90 11.00 12.27 13.70
N THR A 91 11.93 13.02 14.26
CA THR A 91 13.34 12.97 13.87
C THR A 91 14.06 11.71 14.34
N ALA A 92 13.39 10.85 15.10
CA ALA A 92 13.99 9.67 15.72
C ALA A 92 14.40 8.59 14.71
N LEU A 93 13.75 8.50 13.54
CA LEU A 93 14.11 7.55 12.51
C LEU A 93 15.15 8.16 11.57
N THR A 94 16.41 7.77 11.79
CA THR A 94 17.49 8.13 10.89
C THR A 94 17.29 7.46 9.54
N GLN A 95 17.96 7.99 8.51
CA GLN A 95 17.98 7.37 7.19
C GLN A 95 18.53 5.93 7.24
N THR A 96 19.47 5.67 8.13
CA THR A 96 20.04 4.34 8.36
C THR A 96 18.97 3.36 8.86
N GLU A 97 18.13 3.77 9.80
CA GLU A 97 17.04 2.94 10.32
C GLU A 97 15.99 2.65 9.25
N ARG A 98 15.67 3.62 8.41
CA ARG A 98 14.76 3.43 7.28
C ARG A 98 15.28 2.41 6.30
N ARG A 99 16.57 2.48 5.96
CA ARG A 99 17.22 1.49 5.09
C ARG A 99 17.21 0.11 5.69
N LYS A 100 17.47 0.00 6.98
CA LYS A 100 17.43 -1.26 7.70
C LYS A 100 16.04 -1.89 7.63
N ASN A 101 15.00 -1.10 7.88
CA ASN A 101 13.62 -1.56 7.83
C ASN A 101 13.23 -2.03 6.42
N LEU A 102 13.66 -1.30 5.40
CA LEU A 102 13.45 -1.68 4.01
C LEU A 102 14.14 -3.02 3.68
N LEU A 103 15.39 -3.18 4.09
CA LEU A 103 16.13 -4.42 3.87
C LEU A 103 15.49 -5.61 4.58
N LEU A 104 15.01 -5.42 5.80
CA LEU A 104 14.29 -6.46 6.54
C LEU A 104 13.00 -6.86 5.84
N ALA A 105 12.27 -5.89 5.27
CA ALA A 105 11.06 -6.16 4.50
C ALA A 105 11.37 -6.97 3.23
N ILE A 106 12.42 -6.61 2.51
CA ILE A 106 12.86 -7.32 1.30
C ILE A 106 13.25 -8.77 1.63
N VAL A 107 13.94 -8.98 2.75
CA VAL A 107 14.36 -10.32 3.19
C VAL A 107 13.15 -11.19 3.52
N LYS A 108 12.10 -10.62 4.11
CA LYS A 108 10.88 -11.37 4.43
C LYS A 108 10.06 -11.71 3.19
N ASP A 109 9.70 -10.70 2.40
CA ASP A 109 8.97 -10.88 1.15
C ASP A 109 9.06 -9.61 0.32
N VAL A 110 9.79 -9.70 -0.78
CA VAL A 110 9.99 -8.57 -1.70
C VAL A 110 8.68 -8.06 -2.29
N ARG A 111 7.65 -8.91 -2.38
CA ARG A 111 6.34 -8.51 -2.90
C ARG A 111 5.73 -7.36 -2.10
N VAL A 112 5.96 -7.34 -0.79
CA VAL A 112 5.50 -6.26 0.09
C VAL A 112 6.04 -4.91 -0.37
N VAL A 113 7.32 -4.84 -0.65
CA VAL A 113 7.98 -3.61 -1.10
C VAL A 113 7.45 -3.18 -2.47
N ILE A 114 7.27 -4.12 -3.37
CA ILE A 114 6.75 -3.84 -4.72
C ILE A 114 5.31 -3.32 -4.65
N ILE A 115 4.46 -3.95 -3.86
CA ILE A 115 3.07 -3.51 -3.67
C ILE A 115 3.04 -2.08 -3.12
N GLU A 116 3.79 -1.83 -2.07
CA GLU A 116 3.83 -0.51 -1.42
C GLU A 116 4.32 0.58 -2.38
N LEU A 117 5.35 0.28 -3.14
CA LEU A 117 5.91 1.23 -4.10
C LEU A 117 4.93 1.53 -5.24
N VAL A 118 4.30 0.52 -5.81
CA VAL A 118 3.32 0.71 -6.90
C VAL A 118 2.10 1.48 -6.40
N ASP A 119 1.60 1.16 -5.21
CA ASP A 119 0.50 1.89 -4.59
C ASP A 119 0.83 3.37 -4.44
N ARG A 120 2.00 3.70 -3.91
CA ARG A 120 2.44 5.09 -3.76
C ARG A 120 2.55 5.82 -5.10
N LEU A 121 3.13 5.17 -6.11
CA LEU A 121 3.29 5.77 -7.43
C LEU A 121 1.94 6.07 -8.08
N GLU A 122 0.99 5.16 -7.99
CA GLU A 122 -0.35 5.39 -8.55
C GLU A 122 -1.12 6.47 -7.79
N ARG A 123 -0.94 6.58 -6.47
CA ARG A 123 -1.53 7.67 -5.68
C ARG A 123 -0.93 9.03 -6.07
N LEU A 124 0.37 9.09 -6.29
CA LEU A 124 1.04 10.32 -6.71
C LEU A 124 0.59 10.81 -8.09
N ARG A 125 0.12 9.92 -8.94
CA ARG A 125 -0.35 10.25 -10.29
C ARG A 125 -1.76 10.80 -10.34
N ASP A 126 -2.55 10.62 -9.28
CA ASP A 126 -3.95 11.02 -9.27
C ASP A 126 -4.20 12.17 -8.30
N SER A 127 -4.46 13.36 -8.84
CA SER A 127 -4.72 14.57 -8.07
C SER A 127 -6.00 14.50 -7.23
N ARG A 128 -6.91 13.55 -7.52
CA ARG A 128 -8.15 13.37 -6.75
C ARG A 128 -7.89 12.68 -5.42
N LEU A 129 -6.78 11.95 -5.30
CA LEU A 129 -6.44 11.13 -4.13
C LEU A 129 -5.63 11.90 -3.09
N ILE A 130 -4.94 12.96 -3.50
CA ILE A 130 -3.95 13.61 -2.65
C ILE A 130 -3.79 15.09 -3.05
N THR A 131 -3.68 15.98 -2.07
CA THR A 131 -3.43 17.39 -2.32
C THR A 131 -2.01 17.59 -2.88
N ALA A 132 -1.77 18.74 -3.54
CA ALA A 132 -0.45 19.06 -4.10
C ALA A 132 0.63 19.06 -3.02
N GLN A 133 0.34 19.60 -1.83
CA GLN A 133 1.28 19.66 -0.71
C GLN A 133 1.56 18.24 -0.18
N ALA A 134 0.53 17.44 0.05
CA ALA A 134 0.68 16.06 0.52
C ALA A 134 1.41 15.20 -0.51
N ARG A 135 1.18 15.46 -1.82
CA ARG A 135 1.89 14.80 -2.90
C ARG A 135 3.40 15.05 -2.83
N ALA A 136 3.79 16.30 -2.63
CA ALA A 136 5.22 16.65 -2.51
C ALA A 136 5.85 15.95 -1.30
N GLN A 137 5.16 15.91 -0.17
CA GLN A 137 5.63 15.23 1.03
C GLN A 137 5.77 13.72 0.83
N MET A 138 4.78 13.09 0.19
CA MET A 138 4.80 11.66 -0.11
C MET A 138 5.92 11.31 -1.09
N ALA A 139 6.12 12.14 -2.12
CA ALA A 139 7.20 11.94 -3.08
C ALA A 139 8.57 12.02 -2.40
N GLN A 140 8.77 13.00 -1.54
CA GLN A 140 10.02 13.14 -0.79
C GLN A 140 10.25 11.96 0.15
N ALA A 141 9.23 11.55 0.89
CA ALA A 141 9.31 10.40 1.79
C ALA A 141 9.63 9.12 1.02
N THR A 142 9.04 8.93 -0.16
CA THR A 142 9.31 7.77 -1.01
C THR A 142 10.76 7.76 -1.48
N LEU A 143 11.29 8.90 -1.91
CA LEU A 143 12.70 9.04 -2.30
C LEU A 143 13.63 8.76 -1.14
N ASP A 144 13.31 9.24 0.05
CA ASP A 144 14.14 9.05 1.25
C ASP A 144 14.24 7.59 1.67
N VAL A 145 13.18 6.81 1.47
CA VAL A 145 13.15 5.38 1.84
C VAL A 145 13.74 4.50 0.74
N TYR A 146 13.33 4.70 -0.52
CA TYR A 146 13.64 3.79 -1.61
C TYR A 146 14.81 4.22 -2.50
N ALA A 147 15.17 5.50 -2.49
CA ALA A 147 16.27 6.07 -3.29
C ALA A 147 17.08 7.07 -2.48
N PRO A 148 17.64 6.67 -1.33
CA PRO A 148 18.39 7.56 -0.46
C PRO A 148 19.73 7.99 -1.07
#